data_7998dbc8492f4f75d0165da89ee0196e
#
_entry.id   7998dbc8492f4f75d0165da89ee0196e
#
_cell.length_a   1.000
_cell.length_b   1.000
_cell.length_c   1.000
_cell.angle_alpha   90.00
_cell.angle_beta   90.00
_cell.angle_gamma   90.00
#
_symmetry.space_group_name_H-M   'P 1'
#
loop_
_entity.id
_entity.type
_entity.pdbx_description
1 polymer ?
#
loop_
_entity_poly.entity_id
_entity_poly.type
_entity_poly.pdbx_seq_one_letter_code
_entity_poly.pdbx_strand_id
1 'polypeptide(L)'
;MFEAFTLKSEEVEQKEDELRSEISALNEEHRKYFYKSFSNNLKDPDTYAVLNFFFITGLHHFYLGNHIQGSINLSGLLAGVILMLGGIDGPWVLGLSIIILIILIELPALFRSQIIVKNYNNLLSERTLKETKDVIGNF
;
A
#
# COMPACT_ATOMS: atom_id res chain seq x y z
N MET A 1 4.00 0.41 7.49
CA MET A 1 5.44 0.58 7.74
C MET A 1 6.19 -0.76 7.77
N PHE A 2 5.75 -1.80 8.50
CA PHE A 2 6.51 -3.06 8.61
C PHE A 2 6.20 -4.10 7.52
N GLU A 3 5.15 -3.93 6.70
CA GLU A 3 4.78 -4.87 5.64
C GLU A 3 5.94 -5.14 4.66
N ALA A 4 6.71 -4.09 4.32
CA ALA A 4 7.87 -4.23 3.44
C ALA A 4 8.93 -5.22 3.96
N PHE A 5 8.97 -5.49 5.27
CA PHE A 5 9.95 -6.39 5.87
C PHE A 5 9.40 -7.80 6.13
N THR A 6 8.07 -7.95 6.27
CA THR A 6 7.43 -9.19 6.73
C THR A 6 6.81 -10.02 5.62
N LEU A 7 6.39 -9.39 4.50
CA LEU A 7 5.76 -10.10 3.39
C LEU A 7 6.73 -11.07 2.72
N LYS A 8 6.32 -12.33 2.57
CA LYS A 8 7.03 -13.32 1.76
C LYS A 8 6.41 -13.42 0.37
N SER A 9 7.25 -13.35 -0.66
CA SER A 9 6.81 -13.37 -2.06
C SER A 9 6.01 -14.62 -2.37
N GLU A 10 6.51 -15.79 -1.92
CA GLU A 10 5.89 -17.09 -2.16
C GLU A 10 4.46 -17.17 -1.57
N GLU A 11 4.27 -16.66 -0.35
CA GLU A 11 2.94 -16.66 0.31
C GLU A 11 1.95 -15.76 -0.44
N VAL A 12 2.42 -14.59 -0.94
CA VAL A 12 1.58 -13.65 -1.69
C VAL A 12 1.22 -14.20 -3.06
N GLU A 13 2.15 -14.89 -3.73
CA GLU A 13 1.92 -15.54 -5.03
C GLU A 13 0.98 -16.73 -4.89
N GLN A 14 1.18 -17.58 -3.89
CA GLN A 14 0.28 -18.69 -3.62
C GLN A 14 -1.15 -18.21 -3.35
N LYS A 15 -1.30 -17.14 -2.55
CA LYS A 15 -2.62 -16.55 -2.29
C LYS A 15 -3.29 -16.00 -3.56
N GLU A 16 -2.51 -15.39 -4.46
CA GLU A 16 -3.02 -14.94 -5.75
C GLU A 16 -3.56 -16.11 -6.57
N ASP A 17 -2.82 -17.22 -6.65
CA ASP A 17 -3.21 -18.39 -7.42
C ASP A 17 -4.47 -19.08 -6.83
N GLU A 18 -4.57 -19.16 -5.50
CA GLU A 18 -5.77 -19.64 -4.81
C GLU A 18 -7.00 -18.79 -5.19
N LEU A 19 -6.89 -17.47 -5.05
CA LEU A 19 -7.98 -16.54 -5.38
C LEU A 19 -8.36 -16.61 -6.86
N ARG A 20 -7.37 -16.71 -7.75
CA ARG A 20 -7.61 -16.87 -9.20
C ARG A 20 -8.39 -18.15 -9.50
N SER A 21 -8.06 -19.24 -8.83
CA SER A 21 -8.80 -20.51 -8.94
C SER A 21 -10.24 -20.38 -8.47
N GLU A 22 -10.48 -19.74 -7.30
CA GLU A 22 -11.83 -19.51 -6.78
C GLU A 22 -12.67 -18.61 -7.71
N ILE A 23 -12.07 -17.54 -8.24
CA ILE A 23 -12.76 -16.63 -9.17
C ILE A 23 -13.12 -17.33 -10.48
N SER A 24 -12.23 -18.21 -10.97
CA SER A 24 -12.49 -18.98 -12.19
C SER A 24 -13.64 -19.98 -12.03
N ALA A 25 -13.87 -20.48 -10.81
CA ALA A 25 -14.95 -21.39 -10.47
C ALA A 25 -16.33 -20.70 -10.34
N LEU A 26 -16.37 -19.35 -10.29
CA LEU A 26 -17.62 -18.59 -10.29
C LEU A 26 -18.36 -18.78 -11.61
N ASN A 27 -19.70 -18.76 -11.56
CA ASN A 27 -20.51 -18.67 -12.77
C ASN A 27 -20.27 -17.32 -13.49
N GLU A 28 -20.75 -17.20 -14.74
CA GLU A 28 -20.44 -16.04 -15.59
C GLU A 28 -20.96 -14.73 -15.01
N GLU A 29 -22.16 -14.74 -14.41
CA GLU A 29 -22.78 -13.54 -13.83
C GLU A 29 -22.01 -13.05 -12.60
N HIS A 30 -21.67 -13.97 -11.66
CA HIS A 30 -20.87 -13.66 -10.48
C HIS A 30 -19.48 -13.16 -10.86
N ARG A 31 -18.86 -13.78 -11.85
CA ARG A 31 -17.53 -13.39 -12.32
C ARG A 31 -17.54 -12.00 -12.96
N LYS A 32 -18.59 -11.65 -13.72
CA LYS A 32 -18.77 -10.32 -14.28
C LYS A 32 -18.95 -9.25 -13.20
N TYR A 33 -19.75 -9.54 -12.16
CA TYR A 33 -19.93 -8.65 -11.02
C TYR A 33 -18.61 -8.44 -10.28
N PHE A 34 -17.91 -9.54 -9.98
CA PHE A 34 -16.60 -9.51 -9.34
C PHE A 34 -15.63 -8.59 -10.09
N TYR A 35 -15.39 -8.82 -11.38
CA TYR A 35 -14.43 -8.01 -12.14
C TYR A 35 -14.83 -6.55 -12.26
N LYS A 36 -16.12 -6.25 -12.35
CA LYS A 36 -16.61 -4.86 -12.37
C LYS A 36 -16.30 -4.13 -11.06
N SER A 37 -16.49 -4.78 -9.91
CA SER A 37 -16.19 -4.20 -8.61
C SER A 37 -14.68 -4.13 -8.34
N PHE A 38 -13.96 -5.20 -8.65
CA PHE A 38 -12.52 -5.33 -8.43
C PHE A 38 -11.71 -4.32 -9.24
N SER A 39 -12.00 -4.19 -10.55
CA SER A 39 -11.21 -3.33 -11.45
C SER A 39 -11.23 -1.85 -11.05
N ASN A 40 -12.32 -1.37 -10.44
CA ASN A 40 -12.46 0.02 -10.02
C ASN A 40 -11.52 0.39 -8.84
N ASN A 41 -11.09 -0.61 -8.06
CA ASN A 41 -10.31 -0.41 -6.84
C ASN A 41 -8.90 -1.01 -6.94
N LEU A 42 -8.59 -1.67 -8.04
CA LEU A 42 -7.28 -2.28 -8.30
C LEU A 42 -6.17 -1.24 -8.20
N LYS A 43 -5.10 -1.57 -7.48
CA LYS A 43 -3.92 -0.72 -7.34
C LYS A 43 -2.81 -1.18 -8.28
N ASP A 44 -2.11 -0.19 -8.82
CA ASP A 44 -0.99 -0.40 -9.73
C ASP A 44 0.34 -0.27 -9.00
N PRO A 45 1.24 -1.29 -9.12
CA PRO A 45 2.54 -1.27 -8.45
C PRO A 45 3.46 -0.15 -8.90
N ASP A 46 3.40 0.23 -10.18
CA ASP A 46 4.27 1.27 -10.72
C ASP A 46 3.84 2.64 -10.19
N THR A 47 2.53 2.89 -10.11
CA THR A 47 1.99 4.09 -9.45
C THR A 47 2.42 4.15 -7.98
N TYR A 48 2.35 3.02 -7.26
CA TYR A 48 2.83 2.96 -5.87
C TYR A 48 4.32 3.27 -5.77
N ALA A 49 5.15 2.70 -6.66
CA ALA A 49 6.59 2.94 -6.69
C ALA A 49 6.91 4.41 -6.97
N VAL A 50 6.23 5.04 -7.93
CA VAL A 50 6.39 6.48 -8.23
C VAL A 50 6.01 7.34 -7.02
N LEU A 51 4.90 7.04 -6.35
CA LEU A 51 4.48 7.78 -5.15
C LEU A 51 5.44 7.55 -3.98
N ASN A 52 6.03 6.35 -3.89
CA ASN A 52 7.03 6.04 -2.87
C ASN A 52 8.37 6.71 -3.19
N PHE A 53 8.71 6.97 -4.45
CA PHE A 53 9.92 7.73 -4.81
C PHE A 53 9.95 9.11 -4.12
N PHE A 54 8.79 9.68 -3.84
CA PHE A 54 8.66 10.86 -2.97
C PHE A 54 8.63 10.46 -1.48
N PHE A 55 9.60 9.66 -1.04
CA PHE A 55 9.69 8.95 0.27
C PHE A 55 9.21 9.77 1.47
N ILE A 56 9.51 11.06 1.43
CA ILE A 56 9.35 11.96 2.57
C ILE A 56 7.89 12.33 2.80
N THR A 57 7.04 12.22 1.76
CA THR A 57 5.64 12.68 1.81
C THR A 57 4.65 11.63 2.31
N GLY A 58 5.01 10.34 2.26
CA GLY A 58 4.12 9.24 2.60
C GLY A 58 2.93 9.05 1.65
N LEU A 59 2.98 9.60 0.42
CA LEU A 59 1.89 9.54 -0.56
C LEU A 59 1.48 8.10 -0.92
N HIS A 60 2.44 7.18 -0.98
CA HIS A 60 2.20 5.78 -1.25
C HIS A 60 1.33 5.10 -0.17
N HIS A 61 1.41 5.55 1.09
CA HIS A 61 0.53 5.07 2.15
C HIS A 61 -0.91 5.53 1.93
N PHE A 62 -1.13 6.80 1.55
CA PHE A 62 -2.46 7.30 1.20
C PHE A 62 -3.04 6.56 0.00
N TYR A 63 -2.21 6.22 -0.98
CA TYR A 63 -2.62 5.46 -2.15
C TYR A 63 -3.18 4.07 -1.80
N LEU A 64 -2.61 3.40 -0.79
CA LEU A 64 -3.11 2.12 -0.27
C LEU A 64 -4.20 2.29 0.82
N GLY A 65 -4.66 3.53 1.10
CA GLY A 65 -5.66 3.79 2.13
C GLY A 65 -5.13 3.79 3.57
N ASN A 66 -3.81 3.69 3.76
CA ASN A 66 -3.17 3.71 5.08
C ASN A 66 -2.99 5.15 5.59
N HIS A 67 -4.11 5.84 5.83
CA HIS A 67 -4.11 7.27 6.18
C HIS A 67 -3.31 7.59 7.43
N ILE A 68 -3.30 6.70 8.44
CA ILE A 68 -2.54 6.90 9.68
C ILE A 68 -1.04 6.95 9.39
N GLN A 69 -0.53 5.99 8.63
CA GLN A 69 0.90 5.93 8.28
C GLN A 69 1.32 7.10 7.39
N GLY A 70 0.50 7.42 6.40
CA GLY A 70 0.73 8.59 5.55
C GLY A 70 0.76 9.89 6.35
N SER A 71 -0.14 10.05 7.34
CA SER A 71 -0.16 11.23 8.21
C SER A 71 1.06 11.29 9.14
N ILE A 72 1.53 10.16 9.66
CA ILE A 72 2.74 10.10 10.50
C ILE A 72 3.96 10.53 9.67
N ASN A 73 4.13 10.02 8.45
CA ASN A 73 5.24 10.39 7.57
C ASN A 73 5.19 11.88 7.20
N LEU A 74 4.02 12.38 6.83
CA LEU A 74 3.85 13.79 6.48
C LEU A 74 4.14 14.70 7.68
N SER A 75 3.65 14.35 8.86
CA SER A 75 3.92 15.11 10.10
C SER A 75 5.41 15.07 10.46
N GLY A 76 6.06 13.94 10.30
CA GLY A 76 7.51 13.79 10.50
C GLY A 76 8.32 14.68 9.54
N LEU A 77 7.94 14.72 8.25
CA LEU A 77 8.53 15.60 7.28
C LEU A 77 8.39 17.07 7.69
N LEU A 78 7.16 17.50 8.03
CA LEU A 78 6.91 18.89 8.42
C LEU A 78 7.72 19.27 9.68
N ALA A 79 7.76 18.40 10.68
CA ALA A 79 8.56 18.60 11.88
C ALA A 79 10.06 18.69 11.56
N GLY A 80 10.57 17.79 10.71
CA GLY A 80 11.96 17.80 10.25
C GLY A 80 12.33 19.12 9.54
N VAL A 81 11.47 19.58 8.63
CA VAL A 81 11.67 20.85 7.90
C VAL A 81 11.63 22.05 8.85
N ILE A 82 10.67 22.12 9.76
CA ILE A 82 10.56 23.21 10.74
C ILE A 82 11.83 23.28 11.61
N LEU A 83 12.34 22.16 12.08
CA LEU A 83 13.57 22.10 12.87
C LEU A 83 14.80 22.54 12.05
N MET A 84 14.86 22.19 10.75
CA MET A 84 15.94 22.62 9.87
C MET A 84 15.93 24.15 9.62
N LEU A 85 14.74 24.75 9.53
CA LEU A 85 14.60 26.19 9.31
C LEU A 85 15.01 27.04 10.53
N GLY A 86 15.22 26.41 11.69
CA GLY A 86 15.70 27.08 12.92
C GLY A 86 17.13 27.65 12.85
N GLY A 87 17.83 27.45 11.71
CA GLY A 87 19.16 27.99 11.44
C GLY A 87 20.29 27.18 12.10
N ILE A 88 21.54 27.65 11.92
CA ILE A 88 22.77 26.92 12.35
C ILE A 88 22.83 26.78 13.88
N ASP A 89 22.30 27.74 14.61
CA ASP A 89 22.23 27.71 16.09
C ASP A 89 21.01 26.91 16.61
N GLY A 90 20.15 26.42 15.70
CA GLY A 90 18.97 25.66 16.04
C GLY A 90 19.18 24.14 15.94
N PRO A 91 18.12 23.35 16.19
CA PRO A 91 18.18 21.87 16.18
C PRO A 91 18.13 21.30 14.74
N TRP A 92 18.80 21.92 13.78
CA TRP A 92 18.78 21.51 12.37
C TRP A 92 19.28 20.06 12.17
N VAL A 93 20.27 19.63 12.97
CA VAL A 93 20.79 18.25 12.93
C VAL A 93 19.68 17.25 13.31
N LEU A 94 18.84 17.59 14.28
CA LEU A 94 17.70 16.77 14.68
C LEU A 94 16.68 16.70 13.52
N GLY A 95 16.38 17.83 12.89
CA GLY A 95 15.47 17.87 11.73
C GLY A 95 15.98 17.00 10.57
N LEU A 96 17.26 17.12 10.23
CA LEU A 96 17.90 16.30 9.21
C LEU A 96 17.86 14.80 9.57
N SER A 97 18.13 14.47 10.85
CA SER A 97 18.09 13.08 11.33
C SER A 97 16.69 12.46 11.19
N ILE A 98 15.63 13.21 11.47
CA ILE A 98 14.23 12.76 11.29
C ILE A 98 13.97 12.44 9.82
N ILE A 99 14.37 13.33 8.91
CA ILE A 99 14.17 13.14 7.47
C ILE A 99 14.94 11.91 6.96
N ILE A 100 16.20 11.76 7.36
CA ILE A 100 17.02 10.59 6.98
C ILE A 100 16.40 9.31 7.52
N LEU A 101 15.91 9.31 8.76
CA LEU A 101 15.26 8.14 9.35
C LEU A 101 14.01 7.72 8.57
N ILE A 102 13.15 8.69 8.17
CA ILE A 102 11.98 8.41 7.33
C ILE A 102 12.42 7.76 6.00
N ILE A 103 13.41 8.33 5.33
CA ILE A 103 13.93 7.77 4.07
C ILE A 103 14.41 6.34 4.26
N LEU A 104 15.20 6.07 5.28
CA LEU A 104 15.74 4.72 5.54
C LEU A 104 14.65 3.69 5.86
N ILE A 105 13.57 4.10 6.50
CA ILE A 105 12.43 3.22 6.82
C ILE A 105 11.59 2.92 5.55
N GLU A 106 11.42 3.91 4.67
CA GLU A 106 10.57 3.78 3.49
C GLU A 106 11.30 3.21 2.25
N LEU A 107 12.62 3.28 2.22
CA LEU A 107 13.42 2.78 1.10
C LEU A 107 13.13 1.30 0.75
N PRO A 108 13.00 0.37 1.70
CA PRO A 108 12.66 -1.03 1.39
C PRO A 108 11.31 -1.19 0.70
N ALA A 109 10.33 -0.33 1.00
CA ALA A 109 9.02 -0.38 0.38
C ALA A 109 9.06 -0.04 -1.11
N LEU A 110 10.01 0.81 -1.55
CA LEU A 110 10.23 1.10 -2.97
C LEU A 110 10.65 -0.15 -3.75
N PHE A 111 11.65 -0.87 -3.24
CA PHE A 111 12.16 -2.07 -3.91
C PHE A 111 11.19 -3.26 -3.85
N ARG A 112 10.24 -3.21 -2.94
CA ARG A 112 9.23 -4.25 -2.74
C ARG A 112 7.82 -3.80 -3.15
N SER A 113 7.71 -2.74 -3.94
CA SER A 113 6.43 -2.19 -4.43
C SER A 113 5.52 -3.24 -5.06
N GLN A 114 6.09 -4.11 -5.90
CA GLN A 114 5.36 -5.19 -6.58
C GLN A 114 4.66 -6.12 -5.57
N ILE A 115 5.40 -6.60 -4.56
CA ILE A 115 4.85 -7.56 -3.60
C ILE A 115 3.85 -6.92 -2.63
N ILE A 116 4.10 -5.65 -2.24
CA ILE A 116 3.22 -4.89 -1.36
C ILE A 116 1.87 -4.65 -2.04
N VAL A 117 1.88 -4.18 -3.28
CA VAL A 117 0.65 -3.91 -4.03
C VAL A 117 -0.06 -5.20 -4.42
N LYS A 118 0.68 -6.26 -4.77
CA LYS A 118 0.11 -7.58 -5.02
C LYS A 118 -0.64 -8.10 -3.78
N ASN A 119 -0.04 -7.99 -2.60
CA ASN A 119 -0.70 -8.37 -1.35
C ASN A 119 -1.96 -7.54 -1.08
N TYR A 120 -1.90 -6.23 -1.30
CA TYR A 120 -3.08 -5.36 -1.20
C TYR A 120 -4.20 -5.80 -2.16
N ASN A 121 -3.86 -6.08 -3.41
CA ASN A 121 -4.81 -6.53 -4.43
C ASN A 121 -5.39 -7.92 -4.12
N ASN A 122 -4.61 -8.80 -3.50
CA ASN A 122 -5.11 -10.08 -2.99
C ASN A 122 -6.17 -9.89 -1.90
N LEU A 123 -5.91 -9.02 -0.93
CA LEU A 123 -6.88 -8.68 0.11
C LEU A 123 -8.15 -8.01 -0.45
N LEU A 124 -7.99 -7.15 -1.45
CA LEU A 124 -9.11 -6.55 -2.18
C LEU A 124 -9.92 -7.63 -2.92
N SER A 125 -9.24 -8.54 -3.60
CA SER A 125 -9.87 -9.67 -4.31
C SER A 125 -10.66 -10.56 -3.36
N GLU A 126 -10.12 -10.91 -2.21
CA GLU A 126 -10.78 -11.71 -1.18
C GLU A 126 -12.07 -11.05 -0.66
N ARG A 127 -12.00 -9.74 -0.36
CA ARG A 127 -13.16 -8.96 0.07
C ARG A 127 -14.24 -8.91 -1.02
N THR A 128 -13.84 -8.58 -2.25
CA THR A 128 -14.76 -8.50 -3.40
C THR A 128 -15.40 -9.85 -3.71
N LEU A 129 -14.65 -10.94 -3.55
CA LEU A 129 -15.16 -12.31 -3.75
C LEU A 129 -16.21 -12.65 -2.69
N LYS A 130 -15.97 -12.28 -1.43
CA LYS A 130 -16.94 -12.45 -0.35
C LYS A 130 -18.20 -11.64 -0.60
N GLU A 131 -18.07 -10.35 -0.93
CA GLU A 131 -19.20 -9.50 -1.28
C GLU A 131 -20.01 -10.05 -2.45
N THR A 132 -19.34 -10.57 -3.49
CA THR A 132 -19.99 -11.20 -4.63
C THR A 132 -20.83 -12.39 -4.20
N LYS A 133 -20.29 -13.26 -3.33
CA LYS A 133 -21.01 -14.43 -2.81
C LYS A 133 -22.19 -14.03 -1.93
N ASP A 134 -22.04 -12.99 -1.11
CA ASP A 134 -23.10 -12.51 -0.19
C ASP A 134 -24.26 -11.82 -0.92
N VAL A 135 -23.94 -11.00 -1.93
CA VAL A 135 -24.99 -10.25 -2.70
C VAL A 135 -25.87 -11.20 -3.51
N ILE A 136 -25.28 -12.25 -4.08
CA ILE A 136 -25.97 -13.15 -5.02
C ILE A 136 -26.49 -14.41 -4.30
N GLY A 137 -25.92 -14.78 -3.14
CA GLY A 137 -26.43 -15.87 -2.29
C GLY A 137 -27.74 -15.54 -1.55
N ASN A 138 -28.21 -14.29 -1.62
CA ASN A 138 -29.47 -13.82 -1.03
C ASN A 138 -30.63 -13.75 -2.05
N PHE A 139 -30.46 -14.26 -3.26
CA PHE A 139 -31.50 -14.48 -4.28
C PHE A 139 -31.66 -15.96 -4.59
#